data_761ef82a8ddac267549c965856cf86e0
#
_entry.id   761ef82a8ddac267549c965856cf86e0
#
_cell.length_a   1.000
_cell.length_b   1.000
_cell.length_c   1.000
_cell.angle_alpha   90.00
_cell.angle_beta   90.00
_cell.angle_gamma   90.00
#
_symmetry.space_group_name_H-M   'P 1'
#
loop_
_entity.id
_entity.type
_entity.pdbx_description
1 polymer ?
#
loop_
_entity_poly.entity_id
_entity_poly.type
_entity_poly.pdbx_seq_one_letter_code
_entity_poly.pdbx_strand_id
1 'polypeptide(L)'
;MPPVHPTARVTPSLRFAIVDLRRLRGHEQIRPSLLKQLVDQIRQDGVLKKPILVADKDFVILDGHHRAEALRSLGCRRIPVYFVEYESDAVRLSTWPGAVVTVVDKIDVLRRAREQDLFPPKTTRHTMSVPIEDRPTPLDDLR
;
A
#
# COMPACT_ATOMS: atom_id res chain seq x y z
N MET A 1 -23.15 -22.93 -21.84
CA MET A 1 -22.41 -22.55 -21.63
C MET A 1 -21.87 -22.13 -21.01
N PRO A 2 -21.80 -22.03 -20.64
CA PRO A 2 -21.25 -21.40 -20.03
C PRO A 2 -20.45 -20.93 -19.72
N PRO A 3 -20.48 -20.58 -19.46
CA PRO A 3 -19.75 -19.88 -19.24
C PRO A 3 -18.88 -19.61 -18.76
N VAL A 4 -18.70 -19.47 -18.62
CA VAL A 4 -17.91 -19.13 -18.25
C VAL A 4 -17.23 -18.47 -17.94
N HIS A 5 -17.17 -18.18 -17.91
CA HIS A 5 -16.51 -17.50 -17.72
C HIS A 5 -16.24 -16.84 -16.95
N PRO A 6 -16.67 -16.80 -16.75
CA PRO A 6 -16.45 -15.73 -16.16
C PRO A 6 -15.44 -15.72 -15.23
N THR A 7 -15.18 -15.94 -15.14
CA THR A 7 -14.31 -16.18 -14.49
C THR A 7 -13.26 -15.84 -14.75
N ALA A 8 -13.48 -16.10 -15.41
CA ALA A 8 -12.32 -16.02 -15.82
C ALA A 8 -11.84 -14.66 -15.83
N ARG A 9 -12.55 -13.86 -16.16
CA ARG A 9 -12.17 -12.70 -16.18
C ARG A 9 -11.97 -12.34 -14.95
N VAL A 10 -11.14 -12.54 -14.59
CA VAL A 10 -10.76 -12.30 -13.43
C VAL A 10 -10.52 -10.92 -13.20
N THR A 11 -11.47 -10.29 -12.78
CA THR A 11 -11.32 -8.98 -12.25
C THR A 11 -10.61 -9.12 -10.95
N PRO A 12 -9.45 -8.52 -10.80
CA PRO A 12 -8.77 -8.53 -9.53
C PRO A 12 -9.67 -7.89 -8.51
N SER A 13 -10.00 -8.59 -7.47
CA SER A 13 -10.83 -8.00 -6.47
C SER A 13 -9.99 -7.23 -5.50
N LEU A 14 -10.24 -5.94 -5.43
CA LEU A 14 -9.72 -5.08 -4.39
C LEU A 14 -10.75 -5.09 -3.27
N ARG A 15 -10.33 -5.48 -2.08
CA ARG A 15 -11.23 -5.53 -0.93
C ARG A 15 -10.90 -4.40 0.02
N PHE A 16 -11.83 -3.49 0.20
CA PHE A 16 -11.66 -2.37 1.11
C PHE A 16 -11.82 -2.82 2.57
N ALA A 17 -10.97 -2.29 3.44
CA ALA A 17 -11.09 -2.50 4.87
C ALA A 17 -10.42 -1.36 5.62
N ILE A 18 -10.78 -1.21 6.90
CA ILE A 18 -10.07 -0.33 7.81
C ILE A 18 -9.40 -1.23 8.83
N VAL A 19 -8.08 -1.15 8.93
CA VAL A 19 -7.30 -2.07 9.74
C VAL A 19 -6.42 -1.32 10.74
N ASP A 20 -5.99 -2.03 11.78
CA ASP A 20 -5.06 -1.50 12.77
C ASP A 20 -3.69 -1.34 12.12
N LEU A 21 -3.11 -0.17 12.25
CA LEU A 21 -1.79 0.13 11.70
C LEU A 21 -0.71 -0.81 12.21
N ARG A 22 -0.86 -1.35 13.42
CA ARG A 22 0.13 -2.26 14.02
C ARG A 22 0.21 -3.60 13.30
N ARG A 23 -0.82 -3.96 12.53
CA ARG A 23 -0.83 -5.23 11.79
C ARG A 23 -0.07 -5.16 10.48
N LEU A 24 0.25 -3.96 10.02
CA LEU A 24 0.88 -3.77 8.72
C LEU A 24 2.39 -3.86 8.82
N ARG A 25 3.01 -4.41 7.79
CA ARG A 25 4.45 -4.51 7.67
C ARG A 25 4.93 -3.79 6.44
N GLY A 26 5.86 -2.86 6.62
CA GLY A 26 6.50 -2.20 5.50
C GLY A 26 7.66 -3.01 4.96
N HIS A 27 8.06 -2.72 3.74
CA HIS A 27 9.25 -3.33 3.12
C HIS A 27 10.22 -2.27 2.58
N GLU A 28 9.91 -1.01 2.82
CA GLU A 28 10.68 0.10 2.26
C GLU A 28 10.80 1.21 3.29
N GLN A 29 11.95 1.87 3.29
CA GLN A 29 12.19 3.00 4.17
C GLN A 29 11.44 4.23 3.69
N ILE A 30 11.18 5.17 4.59
CA ILE A 30 10.54 6.44 4.25
C ILE A 30 11.57 7.56 4.18
N ARG A 31 11.20 8.64 3.49
CA ARG A 31 11.99 9.87 3.47
C ARG A 31 11.39 10.85 4.45
N PRO A 32 12.14 11.31 5.47
CA PRO A 32 11.59 12.21 6.48
C PRO A 32 11.00 13.49 5.91
N SER A 33 11.58 14.05 4.86
CA SER A 33 11.05 15.28 4.25
C SER A 33 9.70 15.06 3.61
N LEU A 34 9.53 13.93 2.91
CA LEU A 34 8.25 13.58 2.32
C LEU A 34 7.21 13.28 3.40
N LEU A 35 7.63 12.61 4.46
CA LEU A 35 6.74 12.33 5.59
C LEU A 35 6.19 13.62 6.18
N LYS A 36 7.07 14.60 6.42
CA LYS A 36 6.64 15.87 7.02
C LYS A 36 5.62 16.58 6.13
N GLN A 37 5.90 16.65 4.82
CA GLN A 37 4.97 17.27 3.88
C GLN A 37 3.61 16.60 3.89
N LEU A 38 3.62 15.27 3.91
CA LEU A 38 2.39 14.48 3.87
C LEU A 38 1.59 14.61 5.16
N VAL A 39 2.27 14.62 6.31
CA VAL A 39 1.62 14.84 7.61
C VAL A 39 0.90 16.17 7.60
N ASP A 40 1.57 17.23 7.15
CA ASP A 40 0.96 18.55 7.12
C ASP A 40 -0.23 18.59 6.17
N GLN A 41 -0.11 17.96 5.01
CA GLN A 41 -1.18 17.92 4.03
C GLN A 41 -2.41 17.17 4.55
N ILE A 42 -2.21 16.00 5.12
CA ILE A 42 -3.31 15.19 5.66
C ILE A 42 -3.97 15.90 6.84
N ARG A 43 -3.18 16.52 7.71
CA ARG A 43 -3.72 17.27 8.83
C ARG A 43 -4.61 18.42 8.32
N GLN A 44 -4.15 19.15 7.32
CA GLN A 44 -4.89 20.26 6.75
C GLN A 44 -6.19 19.78 6.09
N ASP A 45 -6.13 18.66 5.37
CA ASP A 45 -7.30 18.10 4.71
C ASP A 45 -8.32 17.51 5.67
N GLY A 46 -7.86 17.03 6.82
CA GLY A 46 -8.71 16.37 7.81
C GLY A 46 -9.20 14.98 7.40
N VAL A 47 -8.76 14.49 6.26
CA VAL A 47 -9.14 13.18 5.73
C VAL A 47 -7.94 12.53 5.06
N LEU A 48 -7.93 11.20 5.02
CA LEU A 48 -7.05 10.47 4.12
C LEU A 48 -7.85 10.17 2.87
N LYS A 49 -7.44 10.73 1.75
CA LYS A 49 -8.21 10.64 0.50
C LYS A 49 -8.12 9.29 -0.17
N LYS A 50 -6.96 8.66 -0.08
CA LYS A 50 -6.68 7.44 -0.84
C LYS A 50 -6.22 6.32 0.09
N PRO A 51 -6.93 5.19 0.12
CA PRO A 51 -6.45 4.03 0.87
C PRO A 51 -5.09 3.54 0.35
N ILE A 52 -4.35 2.86 1.20
CA ILE A 52 -3.09 2.25 0.79
C ILE A 52 -3.36 0.87 0.21
N LEU A 53 -2.38 0.33 -0.51
CA LEU A 53 -2.48 -1.00 -1.12
C LEU A 53 -1.70 -1.99 -0.26
N VAL A 54 -2.34 -3.11 0.09
CA VAL A 54 -1.77 -4.10 1.02
C VAL A 54 -1.97 -5.50 0.47
N ALA A 55 -0.94 -6.33 0.58
CA ALA A 55 -1.03 -7.75 0.25
C ALA A 55 -1.91 -8.46 1.29
N ASP A 56 -2.90 -9.21 0.83
CA ASP A 56 -3.95 -9.74 1.70
C ASP A 56 -3.47 -10.80 2.69
N LYS A 57 -2.50 -11.64 2.33
CA LYS A 57 -2.06 -12.73 3.19
C LYS A 57 -1.09 -12.30 4.27
N ASP A 58 -0.19 -11.40 3.94
CA ASP A 58 0.93 -11.07 4.80
C ASP A 58 0.82 -9.68 5.41
N PHE A 59 -0.21 -8.94 5.07
CA PHE A 59 -0.41 -7.56 5.51
C PHE A 59 0.80 -6.67 5.20
N VAL A 60 1.44 -6.94 4.07
CA VAL A 60 2.59 -6.16 3.63
C VAL A 60 2.11 -4.96 2.84
N ILE A 61 2.57 -3.78 3.22
CA ILE A 61 2.27 -2.56 2.49
C ILE A 61 2.96 -2.62 1.13
N LEU A 62 2.18 -2.52 0.06
CA LEU A 62 2.70 -2.50 -1.30
C LEU A 62 2.88 -1.07 -1.80
N ASP A 63 1.92 -0.20 -1.49
CA ASP A 63 2.00 1.22 -1.82
C ASP A 63 1.35 2.01 -0.70
N GLY A 64 2.07 3.00 -0.18
CA GLY A 64 1.56 3.86 0.86
C GLY A 64 2.35 3.85 2.17
N HIS A 65 3.63 3.51 2.13
CA HIS A 65 4.47 3.54 3.34
C HIS A 65 4.47 4.90 4.03
N HIS A 66 4.56 5.98 3.25
CA HIS A 66 4.55 7.33 3.82
C HIS A 66 3.18 7.68 4.40
N ARG A 67 2.09 7.27 3.75
CA ARG A 67 0.74 7.52 4.27
C ARG A 67 0.51 6.80 5.59
N ALA A 68 0.95 5.56 5.70
CA ALA A 68 0.83 4.80 6.94
C ALA A 68 1.59 5.48 8.08
N GLU A 69 2.81 5.90 7.82
CA GLU A 69 3.62 6.56 8.84
C GLU A 69 3.06 7.93 9.20
N ALA A 70 2.49 8.64 8.22
CA ALA A 70 1.84 9.92 8.47
C ALA A 70 0.67 9.77 9.42
N LEU A 71 -0.15 8.74 9.23
CA LEU A 71 -1.28 8.50 10.13
C LEU A 71 -0.81 8.17 11.54
N ARG A 72 0.26 7.39 11.69
CA ARG A 72 0.84 7.14 13.01
C ARG A 72 1.28 8.44 13.67
N SER A 73 1.94 9.31 12.91
CA SER A 73 2.38 10.62 13.42
C SER A 73 1.22 11.50 13.85
N LEU A 74 0.07 11.32 13.23
CA LEU A 74 -1.14 12.10 13.55
C LEU A 74 -1.97 11.47 14.67
N GLY A 75 -1.47 10.40 15.29
CA GLY A 75 -2.17 9.75 16.41
C GLY A 75 -3.30 8.83 16.00
N CYS A 76 -3.35 8.45 14.72
CA CYS A 76 -4.34 7.49 14.24
C CYS A 76 -3.89 6.09 14.58
N ARG A 77 -4.85 5.20 14.86
CA ARG A 77 -4.59 3.78 15.12
C ARG A 77 -4.94 2.92 13.95
N ARG A 78 -5.77 3.41 13.03
CA ARG A 78 -6.31 2.63 11.92
C ARG A 78 -6.04 3.34 10.61
N ILE A 79 -6.12 2.59 9.53
CA ILE A 79 -5.90 3.10 8.18
C ILE A 79 -6.80 2.37 7.19
N PRO A 80 -7.40 3.09 6.24
CA PRO A 80 -8.15 2.44 5.16
C PRO A 80 -7.18 1.81 4.18
N VAL A 81 -7.46 0.58 3.77
CA VAL A 81 -6.63 -0.18 2.85
C VAL A 81 -7.47 -0.82 1.76
N TYR A 82 -6.85 -1.09 0.63
CA TYR A 82 -7.33 -2.06 -0.34
C TYR A 82 -6.42 -3.28 -0.25
N PHE A 83 -7.02 -4.41 0.10
CA PHE A 83 -6.32 -5.69 0.04
C PHE A 83 -6.35 -6.23 -1.37
N VAL A 84 -5.23 -6.81 -1.77
CA VAL A 84 -5.10 -7.43 -3.10
C VAL A 84 -4.35 -8.74 -2.96
N GLU A 85 -4.67 -9.69 -3.85
CA GLU A 85 -3.91 -10.91 -3.94
C GLU A 85 -2.61 -10.60 -4.66
N TYR A 86 -1.51 -10.61 -3.92
CA TYR A 86 -0.23 -10.12 -4.43
C TYR A 86 0.33 -11.00 -5.56
N GLU A 87 -0.01 -12.27 -5.57
CA GLU A 87 0.46 -13.18 -6.62
C GLU A 87 -0.28 -13.01 -7.94
N SER A 88 -1.35 -12.22 -7.94
CA SER A 88 -2.13 -11.97 -9.14
C SER A 88 -1.34 -11.13 -10.15
N ASP A 89 -1.54 -11.41 -11.43
CA ASP A 89 -0.95 -10.61 -12.51
C ASP A 89 -1.49 -9.19 -12.56
N ALA A 90 -2.56 -8.91 -11.83
CA ALA A 90 -3.12 -7.56 -11.74
C ALA A 90 -2.19 -6.61 -11.00
N VAL A 91 -1.30 -7.14 -10.16
CA VAL A 91 -0.33 -6.34 -9.42
C VAL A 91 1.01 -6.47 -10.11
N ARG A 92 1.51 -5.36 -10.64
CA ARG A 92 2.81 -5.33 -11.31
C ARG A 92 3.83 -4.65 -10.43
N LEU A 93 5.01 -5.26 -10.35
CA LEU A 93 6.13 -4.72 -9.58
C LEU A 93 7.23 -4.27 -10.54
N SER A 94 7.66 -3.04 -10.36
CA SER A 94 8.82 -2.50 -11.07
C SER A 94 9.62 -1.64 -10.09
N THR A 95 10.63 -0.97 -10.59
CA THR A 95 11.40 -0.02 -9.78
C THR A 95 11.18 1.38 -10.30
N TRP A 96 11.33 2.37 -9.41
CA TRP A 96 11.26 3.76 -9.81
C TRP A 96 12.52 4.13 -10.61
N PRO A 97 12.42 5.06 -11.57
CA PRO A 97 13.60 5.58 -12.22
C PRO A 97 14.57 6.17 -11.19
N GLY A 98 15.84 5.82 -11.31
CA GLY A 98 16.86 6.29 -10.36
C GLY A 98 16.93 5.50 -9.08
N ALA A 99 16.17 4.41 -8.93
CA ALA A 99 16.26 3.56 -7.75
C ALA A 99 17.66 2.96 -7.63
N VAL A 100 18.14 2.85 -6.39
CA VAL A 100 19.45 2.26 -6.11
C VAL A 100 19.45 0.76 -6.45
N VAL A 101 18.36 0.09 -6.09
CA VAL A 101 18.16 -1.32 -6.44
C VAL A 101 17.28 -1.33 -7.69
N THR A 102 17.74 -2.00 -8.75
CA THR A 102 17.07 -1.94 -10.05
C THR A 102 16.38 -3.24 -10.45
N VAL A 103 16.59 -4.31 -9.69
CA VAL A 103 15.94 -5.60 -9.94
C VAL A 103 15.29 -6.08 -8.66
N VAL A 104 13.99 -6.27 -8.72
CA VAL A 104 13.21 -6.71 -7.57
C VAL A 104 12.17 -7.72 -8.05
N ASP A 105 11.78 -8.65 -7.17
CA ASP A 105 10.64 -9.52 -7.42
C ASP A 105 9.73 -9.54 -6.19
N LYS A 106 8.53 -10.11 -6.36
CA LYS A 106 7.54 -10.12 -5.28
C LYS A 106 7.99 -10.92 -4.08
N ILE A 107 8.77 -11.98 -4.28
CA ILE A 107 9.31 -12.78 -3.19
C ILE A 107 10.25 -11.94 -2.34
N ASP A 108 11.10 -11.11 -2.98
CA ASP A 108 11.99 -10.21 -2.26
C ASP A 108 11.21 -9.22 -1.38
N VAL A 109 10.13 -8.66 -1.92
CA VAL A 109 9.30 -7.71 -1.17
C VAL A 109 8.77 -8.37 0.10
N LEU A 110 8.20 -9.57 -0.03
CA LEU A 110 7.64 -10.29 1.10
C LEU A 110 8.70 -10.69 2.11
N ARG A 111 9.86 -11.15 1.63
CA ARG A 111 10.97 -11.54 2.51
C ARG A 111 11.48 -10.34 3.29
N ARG A 112 11.70 -9.22 2.62
CA ARG A 112 12.21 -8.02 3.29
C ARG A 112 11.24 -7.49 4.33
N ALA A 113 9.94 -7.54 4.05
CA ALA A 113 8.94 -7.16 5.03
C ALA A 113 8.96 -8.09 6.24
N ARG A 114 9.04 -9.40 6.01
CA ARG A 114 9.07 -10.37 7.09
C ARG A 114 10.31 -10.21 7.96
N GLU A 115 11.47 -9.97 7.34
CA GLU A 115 12.75 -9.83 8.04
C GLU A 115 13.02 -8.42 8.50
N GLN A 116 12.19 -7.46 8.12
CA GLN A 116 12.39 -6.03 8.37
C GLN A 116 13.75 -5.54 7.87
N ASP A 117 14.15 -6.07 6.71
CA ASP A 117 15.33 -5.65 5.98
C ASP A 117 14.85 -4.77 4.83
N LEU A 118 14.63 -3.50 5.10
CA LEU A 118 13.88 -2.62 4.23
C LEU A 118 14.69 -2.13 3.03
N PHE A 119 14.04 -2.05 1.88
CA PHE A 119 14.62 -1.37 0.72
C PHE A 119 14.80 0.11 1.00
N PRO A 120 15.74 0.77 0.32
CA PRO A 120 15.83 2.23 0.36
C PRO A 120 14.52 2.87 -0.10
N PRO A 121 14.27 4.13 0.27
CA PRO A 121 13.05 4.82 -0.17
C PRO A 121 12.93 4.87 -1.70
N LYS A 122 11.71 4.77 -2.20
CA LYS A 122 11.41 4.87 -3.63
C LYS A 122 12.13 3.80 -4.47
N THR A 123 12.19 2.59 -3.95
CA THR A 123 12.73 1.45 -4.70
C THR A 123 11.66 0.74 -5.50
N THR A 124 10.60 0.28 -4.83
CA THR A 124 9.57 -0.53 -5.46
C THR A 124 8.42 0.32 -5.96
N ARG A 125 7.92 -0.01 -7.13
CA ARG A 125 6.75 0.63 -7.70
C ARG A 125 5.71 -0.44 -8.01
N HIS A 126 4.63 -0.41 -7.27
CA HIS A 126 3.50 -1.32 -7.47
C HIS A 126 2.41 -0.61 -8.26
N THR A 127 1.98 -1.22 -9.35
CA THR A 127 0.89 -0.69 -10.15
C THR A 127 -0.17 -1.75 -10.33
N MET A 128 -1.42 -1.30 -10.43
CA MET A 128 -2.56 -2.19 -10.61
C MET A 128 -3.08 -2.08 -12.03
N SER A 129 -3.55 -3.21 -12.56
CA SER A 129 -4.19 -3.22 -13.89
C SER A 129 -5.58 -2.59 -13.87
N VAL A 130 -6.13 -2.34 -12.68
CA VAL A 130 -7.41 -1.64 -12.53
C VAL A 130 -7.20 -0.37 -11.74
N PRO A 131 -8.04 0.66 -11.93
CA PRO A 131 -7.91 1.90 -11.18
C PRO A 131 -8.16 1.66 -9.69
N ILE A 132 -7.39 2.37 -8.85
CA ILE A 132 -7.63 2.40 -7.42
C ILE A 132 -8.36 3.69 -7.14
N GLU A 133 -9.60 3.57 -6.70
CA GLU A 133 -10.43 4.75 -6.48
C GLU A 133 -10.12 5.40 -5.15
N ASP A 134 -10.26 6.74 -5.13
CA ASP A 134 -10.18 7.46 -3.87
C ASP A 134 -11.35 7.03 -3.00
N ARG A 135 -11.11 7.01 -1.70
CA ARG A 135 -12.13 6.70 -0.72
C ARG A 135 -11.84 7.51 0.53
N PRO A 136 -12.19 8.81 0.51
CA PRO A 136 -11.84 9.71 1.61
C PRO A 136 -12.39 9.22 2.92
N THR A 137 -11.55 9.18 3.94
CA THR A 137 -11.90 8.73 5.27
C THR A 137 -11.47 9.81 6.27
N PRO A 138 -12.41 10.34 7.09
CA PRO A 138 -12.05 11.34 8.08
C PRO A 138 -11.05 10.80 9.10
N LEU A 139 -10.09 11.63 9.50
CA LEU A 139 -9.09 11.23 10.48
C LEU A 139 -9.74 10.83 11.81
N ASP A 140 -10.83 11.47 12.17
CA ASP A 140 -11.52 11.14 13.42
C ASP A 140 -12.03 9.70 13.46
N ASP A 141 -12.34 9.13 12.30
CA ASP A 141 -12.76 7.73 12.22
C ASP A 141 -11.60 6.75 12.34
N LEU A 142 -10.37 7.25 12.30
CA LEU A 142 -9.16 6.42 12.31
C LEU A 142 -8.40 6.48 13.65
N ARG A 143 -8.87 7.26 14.58
CA ARG A 143 -8.26 7.43 15.90
C ARG A 143 -8.60 6.32 16.86
#